data_083b51eb159a4a2943510ba7764fa051
#
_entry.id   083b51eb159a4a2943510ba7764fa051
#
_cell.length_a   1.000
_cell.length_b   1.000
_cell.length_c   1.000
_cell.angle_alpha   90.00
_cell.angle_beta   90.00
_cell.angle_gamma   90.00
#
_symmetry.space_group_name_H-M   'P 1'
#
loop_
_entity.id
_entity.type
_entity.pdbx_description
1 polymer ?
#
loop_
_entity_poly.entity_id
_entity_poly.type
_entity_poly.pdbx_seq_one_letter_code
_entity_poly.pdbx_strand_id
1 'polypeptide(L)'
;MSKYIIVLVFAIMIVLGPVPAQPADSGYKDQTGQTGTAVYQSSAASAPKIPPGEEQAKTSLERSPRHGEYVDLKIEGSDHPLLTWVVYPERKDKAPVVIVIHEIYGLTDWIRAVADQLAAEGFIAVAPDFISGKGPGGGGTASVQSRDDVVKLIRGLAAEEVNMKLNAVRSYAIKLPSANGKSAVAGFCWGGSKSFSYAAAQPELNAAVVYYGTSPDEKELGSIKAPVLGLYGGDDARVNTTIEPAAREMKKLGKVYETEIYEGAGHGFLRQQDGRDGANMRASLQAWSRMLGFFKRHLSALPQ
;
A
#
# COMPACT_ATOMS: atom_id res chain seq x y z
N MET A 1 -33.22 38.63 45.25
CA MET A 1 -33.87 37.31 45.42
C MET A 1 -32.99 36.28 44.73
N SER A 2 -32.16 35.60 45.50
CA SER A 2 -31.18 34.62 45.02
C SER A 2 -31.81 33.24 45.08
N LYS A 3 -31.82 32.51 43.99
CA LYS A 3 -32.24 31.09 43.96
C LYS A 3 -30.98 30.21 43.78
N TYR A 4 -30.62 29.51 44.83
CA TYR A 4 -29.63 28.45 44.80
C TYR A 4 -30.22 27.18 44.20
N ILE A 5 -29.58 26.61 43.19
CA ILE A 5 -29.87 25.29 42.67
C ILE A 5 -28.88 24.31 43.30
N ILE A 6 -29.39 23.37 44.11
CA ILE A 6 -28.65 22.28 44.70
C ILE A 6 -28.58 21.16 43.66
N VAL A 7 -27.37 20.78 43.24
CA VAL A 7 -27.12 19.62 42.40
C VAL A 7 -26.81 18.44 43.34
N LEU A 8 -27.70 17.45 43.33
CA LEU A 8 -27.50 16.17 44.02
C LEU A 8 -26.60 15.28 43.16
N VAL A 9 -25.44 14.93 43.65
CA VAL A 9 -24.56 13.93 43.04
C VAL A 9 -24.91 12.57 43.63
N PHE A 10 -25.49 11.70 42.82
CA PHE A 10 -25.65 10.28 43.18
C PHE A 10 -24.35 9.51 42.91
N ALA A 11 -23.73 9.04 43.96
CA ALA A 11 -22.60 8.11 43.87
C ALA A 11 -23.17 6.68 43.69
N ILE A 12 -22.89 6.07 42.54
CA ILE A 12 -23.19 4.66 42.33
C ILE A 12 -22.02 3.83 42.82
N MET A 13 -22.24 3.14 43.96
CA MET A 13 -21.32 2.08 44.45
C MET A 13 -21.53 0.82 43.57
N ILE A 14 -20.49 0.49 42.78
CA ILE A 14 -20.43 -0.81 42.08
C ILE A 14 -19.87 -1.83 43.05
N VAL A 15 -20.71 -2.75 43.53
CA VAL A 15 -20.30 -3.92 44.34
C VAL A 15 -19.73 -4.97 43.39
N LEU A 16 -18.43 -5.17 43.43
CA LEU A 16 -17.77 -6.28 42.74
C LEU A 16 -18.03 -7.58 43.53
N GLY A 17 -18.87 -8.44 42.97
CA GLY A 17 -19.05 -9.80 43.47
C GLY A 17 -17.84 -10.70 43.17
N PRO A 18 -17.64 -11.80 43.89
CA PRO A 18 -16.50 -12.68 43.74
C PRO A 18 -16.56 -13.43 42.38
N VAL A 19 -15.42 -13.42 41.66
CA VAL A 19 -15.22 -14.20 40.42
C VAL A 19 -15.24 -15.69 40.80
N PRO A 20 -16.02 -16.54 40.09
CA PRO A 20 -15.98 -17.98 40.32
C PRO A 20 -14.67 -18.58 39.86
N ALA A 21 -14.06 -19.42 40.68
CA ALA A 21 -12.87 -20.19 40.38
C ALA A 21 -13.12 -21.14 39.21
N GLN A 22 -12.18 -21.17 38.26
CA GLN A 22 -12.20 -22.13 37.16
C GLN A 22 -11.97 -23.55 37.67
N PRO A 23 -12.62 -24.59 37.09
CA PRO A 23 -12.39 -25.96 37.48
C PRO A 23 -10.99 -26.43 37.04
N ALA A 24 -10.38 -27.22 37.90
CA ALA A 24 -9.07 -27.81 37.70
C ALA A 24 -9.00 -28.69 36.48
N ASP A 25 -7.89 -28.61 35.79
CA ASP A 25 -7.43 -29.38 34.64
C ASP A 25 -7.57 -30.90 34.92
N SER A 26 -8.47 -31.57 34.19
CA SER A 26 -8.58 -33.02 34.17
C SER A 26 -7.61 -33.62 33.16
N GLY A 27 -6.41 -33.91 33.57
CA GLY A 27 -5.41 -34.58 32.73
C GLY A 27 -5.93 -35.94 32.23
N TYR A 28 -6.02 -36.09 30.90
CA TYR A 28 -6.23 -37.33 30.23
C TYR A 28 -4.95 -38.19 30.33
N LYS A 29 -4.99 -39.34 31.01
CA LYS A 29 -3.90 -40.32 31.02
C LYS A 29 -4.11 -41.34 29.90
N ASP A 30 -3.13 -41.47 29.01
CA ASP A 30 -3.10 -42.57 28.08
C ASP A 30 -2.64 -43.88 28.78
N GLN A 31 -2.83 -45.02 28.10
CA GLN A 31 -2.51 -46.36 28.66
C GLN A 31 -1.02 -46.63 28.83
N THR A 32 -0.12 -45.70 28.51
CA THR A 32 1.35 -45.87 28.61
C THR A 32 1.99 -45.09 29.78
N GLY A 33 1.20 -44.31 30.49
CA GLY A 33 1.67 -43.65 31.73
C GLY A 33 2.64 -42.47 31.51
N GLN A 34 2.86 -41.99 30.33
CA GLN A 34 3.66 -40.80 30.06
C GLN A 34 2.81 -39.54 29.96
N THR A 35 3.08 -38.55 30.80
CA THR A 35 2.49 -37.21 30.71
C THR A 35 3.15 -36.45 29.56
N GLY A 36 2.57 -36.53 28.38
CA GLY A 36 2.94 -35.69 27.24
C GLY A 36 2.32 -34.30 27.40
N THR A 37 3.11 -33.31 27.76
CA THR A 37 2.72 -31.90 27.60
C THR A 37 2.70 -31.61 26.10
N ALA A 38 1.52 -31.58 25.51
CA ALA A 38 1.34 -31.06 24.16
C ALA A 38 1.65 -29.58 24.17
N VAL A 39 2.89 -29.23 23.83
CA VAL A 39 3.26 -27.85 23.54
C VAL A 39 2.58 -27.52 22.20
N TYR A 40 1.43 -26.89 22.26
CA TYR A 40 0.87 -26.18 21.13
C TYR A 40 1.85 -25.09 20.74
N GLN A 41 2.78 -25.40 19.84
CA GLN A 41 3.50 -24.36 19.11
C GLN A 41 2.45 -23.66 18.24
N SER A 42 1.90 -22.58 18.73
CA SER A 42 1.27 -21.60 17.86
C SER A 42 2.37 -21.18 16.88
N SER A 43 2.23 -21.55 15.61
CA SER A 43 3.00 -20.93 14.54
C SER A 43 2.58 -19.44 14.53
N ALA A 44 3.26 -18.64 15.35
CA ALA A 44 3.19 -17.20 15.21
C ALA A 44 3.67 -16.92 13.79
N ALA A 45 2.73 -16.65 12.88
CA ALA A 45 3.07 -16.15 11.56
C ALA A 45 3.98 -14.94 11.80
N SER A 46 5.24 -15.04 11.38
CA SER A 46 6.18 -13.94 11.52
C SER A 46 5.54 -12.69 10.91
N ALA A 47 5.63 -11.56 11.62
CA ALA A 47 5.13 -10.29 11.09
C ALA A 47 5.64 -10.11 9.65
N PRO A 48 4.79 -9.63 8.72
CA PRO A 48 5.19 -9.48 7.32
C PRO A 48 6.44 -8.61 7.25
N LYS A 49 7.43 -9.04 6.48
CA LYS A 49 8.62 -8.24 6.22
C LYS A 49 8.18 -7.02 5.42
N ILE A 50 8.55 -5.83 5.89
CA ILE A 50 8.31 -4.58 5.15
C ILE A 50 9.41 -4.36 4.10
N PRO A 51 9.19 -3.56 3.03
CA PRO A 51 10.28 -3.16 2.14
C PRO A 51 11.37 -2.42 2.93
N PRO A 52 12.62 -2.44 2.46
CA PRO A 52 13.69 -1.68 3.11
C PRO A 52 13.42 -0.16 3.04
N GLY A 53 14.03 0.60 3.94
CA GLY A 53 14.13 2.05 3.78
C GLY A 53 14.99 2.45 2.57
N GLU A 54 15.02 3.74 2.23
CA GLU A 54 15.71 4.24 1.03
C GLU A 54 17.20 3.85 1.02
N GLU A 55 17.89 3.98 2.16
CA GLU A 55 19.33 3.72 2.26
C GLU A 55 19.71 2.25 2.05
N GLN A 56 18.84 1.33 2.47
CA GLN A 56 19.07 -0.11 2.38
C GLN A 56 18.55 -0.73 1.06
N ALA A 57 17.82 0.05 0.25
CA ALA A 57 17.08 -0.45 -0.91
C ALA A 57 17.98 -1.13 -1.95
N LYS A 58 19.09 -0.49 -2.32
CA LYS A 58 20.04 -1.02 -3.31
C LYS A 58 20.62 -2.37 -2.85
N THR A 59 21.14 -2.42 -1.63
CA THR A 59 21.73 -3.65 -1.07
C THR A 59 20.69 -4.77 -0.94
N SER A 60 19.44 -4.42 -0.63
CA SER A 60 18.34 -5.40 -0.55
C SER A 60 18.02 -5.99 -1.92
N LEU A 61 17.99 -5.17 -2.97
CA LEU A 61 17.79 -5.63 -4.36
C LEU A 61 18.91 -6.55 -4.82
N GLU A 62 20.17 -6.22 -4.54
CA GLU A 62 21.35 -7.03 -4.91
C GLU A 62 21.32 -8.42 -4.26
N ARG A 63 20.64 -8.57 -3.13
CA ARG A 63 20.50 -9.82 -2.38
C ARG A 63 19.17 -10.53 -2.60
N SER A 64 18.28 -9.95 -3.39
CA SER A 64 16.96 -10.55 -3.64
C SER A 64 17.11 -11.86 -4.42
N PRO A 65 16.45 -12.95 -3.98
CA PRO A 65 16.43 -14.20 -4.74
C PRO A 65 15.41 -14.16 -5.89
N ARG A 66 14.55 -13.13 -5.95
CA ARG A 66 13.44 -13.08 -6.91
C ARG A 66 13.89 -12.62 -8.28
N HIS A 67 13.23 -13.14 -9.31
CA HIS A 67 13.43 -12.69 -10.67
C HIS A 67 12.78 -11.33 -10.88
N GLY A 68 13.60 -10.35 -11.22
CA GLY A 68 13.19 -9.01 -11.63
C GLY A 68 13.83 -8.63 -12.94
N GLU A 69 13.07 -8.01 -13.83
CA GLU A 69 13.56 -7.61 -15.16
C GLU A 69 12.98 -6.26 -15.60
N TYR A 70 13.67 -5.59 -16.49
CA TYR A 70 13.15 -4.43 -17.19
C TYR A 70 12.45 -4.86 -18.48
N VAL A 71 11.26 -4.33 -18.70
CA VAL A 71 10.47 -4.53 -19.90
C VAL A 71 10.18 -3.19 -20.57
N ASP A 72 10.40 -3.12 -21.86
CA ASP A 72 10.07 -1.96 -22.70
C ASP A 72 8.66 -2.09 -23.25
N LEU A 73 7.71 -1.33 -22.68
CA LEU A 73 6.33 -1.34 -23.13
C LEU A 73 6.09 -0.28 -24.20
N LYS A 74 5.56 -0.69 -25.36
CA LYS A 74 5.14 0.25 -26.39
C LYS A 74 3.94 1.06 -25.90
N ILE A 75 4.02 2.38 -26.02
CA ILE A 75 2.93 3.32 -25.76
C ILE A 75 2.48 3.89 -27.09
N GLU A 76 1.20 3.80 -27.37
CA GLU A 76 0.62 4.36 -28.58
C GLU A 76 0.85 5.88 -28.64
N GLY A 77 1.35 6.37 -29.77
CA GLY A 77 1.67 7.79 -29.95
C GLY A 77 2.96 8.27 -29.25
N SER A 78 3.80 7.34 -28.74
CA SER A 78 5.12 7.68 -28.17
C SER A 78 6.25 7.07 -29.00
N ASP A 79 7.27 7.88 -29.29
CA ASP A 79 8.49 7.41 -30.00
C ASP A 79 9.41 6.59 -29.06
N HIS A 80 9.18 6.64 -27.77
CA HIS A 80 9.97 5.92 -26.76
C HIS A 80 9.12 4.92 -26.01
N PRO A 81 9.66 3.72 -25.70
CA PRO A 81 8.97 2.76 -24.85
C PRO A 81 8.89 3.25 -23.41
N LEU A 82 7.91 2.74 -22.68
CA LEU A 82 7.80 2.91 -21.24
C LEU A 82 8.63 1.83 -20.56
N LEU A 83 9.78 2.19 -20.01
CA LEU A 83 10.60 1.30 -19.22
C LEU A 83 9.84 0.91 -17.96
N THR A 84 9.68 -0.38 -17.73
CA THR A 84 8.90 -0.90 -16.61
C THR A 84 9.66 -1.99 -15.89
N TRP A 85 9.86 -1.84 -14.58
CA TRP A 85 10.43 -2.88 -13.73
C TRP A 85 9.35 -3.89 -13.35
N VAL A 86 9.58 -5.17 -13.61
CA VAL A 86 8.66 -6.27 -13.32
C VAL A 86 9.34 -7.25 -12.38
N VAL A 87 8.66 -7.64 -11.30
CA VAL A 87 9.16 -8.66 -10.38
C VAL A 87 8.09 -9.74 -10.22
N TYR A 88 8.53 -10.99 -10.29
CA TYR A 88 7.66 -12.16 -10.23
C TYR A 88 7.73 -12.83 -8.85
N PRO A 89 6.59 -13.27 -8.32
CA PRO A 89 6.57 -14.04 -7.07
C PRO A 89 7.05 -15.48 -7.29
N GLU A 90 7.68 -16.05 -6.27
CA GLU A 90 8.08 -17.46 -6.25
C GLU A 90 6.88 -18.35 -5.89
N ARG A 91 5.97 -18.58 -6.86
CA ARG A 91 4.78 -19.42 -6.69
C ARG A 91 4.41 -20.15 -7.98
N LYS A 92 3.68 -21.27 -7.86
CA LYS A 92 3.27 -22.12 -9.00
C LYS A 92 1.93 -21.66 -9.60
N ASP A 93 1.03 -21.14 -8.79
CA ASP A 93 -0.29 -20.69 -9.21
C ASP A 93 -0.24 -19.24 -9.69
N LYS A 94 -1.26 -18.88 -10.46
CA LYS A 94 -1.38 -17.50 -11.01
C LYS A 94 -1.52 -16.47 -9.91
N ALA A 95 -0.80 -15.37 -10.06
CA ALA A 95 -0.74 -14.27 -9.09
C ALA A 95 -1.53 -13.03 -9.54
N PRO A 96 -2.09 -12.26 -8.61
CA PRO A 96 -2.63 -10.95 -8.92
C PRO A 96 -1.52 -9.94 -9.18
N VAL A 97 -1.84 -8.91 -9.97
CA VAL A 97 -0.93 -7.84 -10.35
C VAL A 97 -1.08 -6.64 -9.41
N VAL A 98 0.03 -6.07 -8.96
CA VAL A 98 0.09 -4.76 -8.30
C VAL A 98 0.96 -3.81 -9.11
N ILE A 99 0.36 -2.73 -9.61
CA ILE A 99 1.09 -1.64 -10.26
C ILE A 99 1.61 -0.71 -9.16
N VAL A 100 2.92 -0.47 -9.15
CA VAL A 100 3.61 0.37 -8.17
C VAL A 100 3.89 1.73 -8.80
N ILE A 101 3.23 2.78 -8.32
CA ILE A 101 3.43 4.15 -8.81
C ILE A 101 4.45 4.85 -7.92
N HIS A 102 5.59 5.21 -8.50
CA HIS A 102 6.72 5.81 -7.81
C HIS A 102 6.42 7.21 -7.23
N GLU A 103 7.29 7.64 -6.32
CA GLU A 103 7.28 9.00 -5.78
C GLU A 103 7.72 10.04 -6.82
N ILE A 104 7.79 11.28 -6.40
CA ILE A 104 8.27 12.43 -7.22
C ILE A 104 9.75 12.29 -7.64
N TYR A 105 10.42 11.23 -7.23
CA TYR A 105 11.84 10.95 -7.53
C TYR A 105 12.04 9.90 -8.64
N GLY A 106 10.95 9.44 -9.29
CA GLY A 106 11.01 8.48 -10.38
C GLY A 106 11.19 7.03 -9.92
N LEU A 107 11.59 6.18 -10.85
CA LEU A 107 11.82 4.75 -10.62
C LEU A 107 13.17 4.54 -9.92
N THR A 108 13.23 4.82 -8.63
CA THR A 108 14.42 4.65 -7.77
C THR A 108 14.61 3.20 -7.34
N ASP A 109 15.78 2.89 -6.76
CA ASP A 109 16.05 1.59 -6.13
C ASP A 109 15.03 1.28 -5.04
N TRP A 110 14.57 2.30 -4.29
CA TRP A 110 13.56 2.11 -3.27
C TRP A 110 12.22 1.62 -3.85
N ILE A 111 11.73 2.20 -4.94
CA ILE A 111 10.51 1.74 -5.62
C ILE A 111 10.69 0.33 -6.18
N ARG A 112 11.86 0.00 -6.74
CA ARG A 112 12.16 -1.37 -7.18
C ARG A 112 12.16 -2.35 -6.01
N ALA A 113 12.68 -1.95 -4.85
CA ALA A 113 12.66 -2.77 -3.63
C ALA A 113 11.23 -2.93 -3.04
N VAL A 114 10.37 -1.92 -3.16
CA VAL A 114 8.93 -2.05 -2.84
C VAL A 114 8.27 -3.08 -3.75
N ALA A 115 8.55 -3.05 -5.06
CA ALA A 115 8.04 -4.06 -6.00
C ALA A 115 8.56 -5.46 -5.67
N ASP A 116 9.84 -5.58 -5.33
CA ASP A 116 10.45 -6.83 -4.90
C ASP A 116 9.79 -7.40 -3.64
N GLN A 117 9.51 -6.55 -2.64
CA GLN A 117 8.82 -6.98 -1.42
C GLN A 117 7.35 -7.38 -1.68
N LEU A 118 6.65 -6.71 -2.60
CA LEU A 118 5.31 -7.15 -3.04
C LEU A 118 5.35 -8.52 -3.72
N ALA A 119 6.40 -8.78 -4.50
CA ALA A 119 6.59 -10.10 -5.09
C ALA A 119 6.87 -11.18 -4.03
N ALA A 120 7.60 -10.86 -2.96
CA ALA A 120 7.75 -11.75 -1.79
C ALA A 120 6.41 -12.11 -1.14
N GLU A 121 5.43 -11.21 -1.20
CA GLU A 121 4.08 -11.39 -0.67
C GLU A 121 3.12 -12.09 -1.65
N GLY A 122 3.63 -12.52 -2.82
CA GLY A 122 2.89 -13.34 -3.78
C GLY A 122 2.20 -12.57 -4.90
N PHE A 123 2.55 -11.29 -5.15
CA PHE A 123 2.02 -10.49 -6.23
C PHE A 123 3.01 -10.39 -7.40
N ILE A 124 2.51 -10.31 -8.64
CA ILE A 124 3.32 -9.78 -9.74
C ILE A 124 3.35 -8.26 -9.56
N ALA A 125 4.54 -7.71 -9.30
CA ALA A 125 4.70 -6.28 -9.09
C ALA A 125 5.28 -5.62 -10.35
N VAL A 126 4.65 -4.54 -10.82
CA VAL A 126 5.06 -3.81 -12.03
C VAL A 126 5.20 -2.32 -11.71
N ALA A 127 6.39 -1.77 -11.91
CA ALA A 127 6.72 -0.39 -11.58
C ALA A 127 7.21 0.35 -12.84
N PRO A 128 6.35 1.13 -13.52
CA PRO A 128 6.75 1.92 -14.68
C PRO A 128 7.57 3.14 -14.29
N ASP A 129 8.51 3.50 -15.16
CA ASP A 129 9.22 4.78 -15.11
C ASP A 129 8.46 5.84 -15.92
N PHE A 130 7.65 6.66 -15.26
CA PHE A 130 6.77 7.62 -15.92
C PHE A 130 7.49 8.70 -16.73
N ILE A 131 8.80 8.89 -16.52
CA ILE A 131 9.61 9.83 -17.31
C ILE A 131 10.45 9.15 -18.38
N SER A 132 10.18 7.88 -18.73
CA SER A 132 10.75 7.23 -19.92
C SER A 132 10.54 8.09 -21.16
N GLY A 133 11.58 8.27 -21.94
CA GLY A 133 11.61 9.13 -23.14
C GLY A 133 11.83 10.62 -22.85
N LYS A 134 11.78 11.07 -21.59
CA LYS A 134 11.89 12.50 -21.22
C LYS A 134 13.26 12.88 -20.67
N GLY A 135 14.07 11.91 -20.31
CA GLY A 135 15.45 12.14 -19.86
C GLY A 135 16.43 12.31 -21.02
N PRO A 136 17.69 12.68 -20.73
CA PRO A 136 18.74 12.79 -21.71
C PRO A 136 18.84 11.54 -22.62
N GLY A 137 18.96 11.74 -23.90
CA GLY A 137 19.07 10.66 -24.89
C GLY A 137 17.79 9.81 -25.04
N GLY A 138 16.64 10.30 -24.60
CA GLY A 138 15.40 9.53 -24.60
C GLY A 138 15.31 8.52 -23.45
N GLY A 139 16.15 8.62 -22.43
CA GLY A 139 16.14 7.78 -21.25
C GLY A 139 15.03 8.12 -20.25
N GLY A 140 15.02 7.39 -19.15
CA GLY A 140 14.12 7.61 -18.01
C GLY A 140 14.85 8.16 -16.78
N THR A 141 14.36 7.82 -15.60
CA THR A 141 14.90 8.27 -14.30
C THR A 141 16.40 8.08 -14.18
N ALA A 142 16.92 6.92 -14.58
CA ALA A 142 18.35 6.61 -14.45
C ALA A 142 19.27 7.46 -15.34
N SER A 143 18.75 8.12 -16.39
CA SER A 143 19.51 8.99 -17.28
C SER A 143 19.62 10.43 -16.78
N VAL A 144 18.81 10.80 -15.77
CA VAL A 144 18.76 12.16 -15.23
C VAL A 144 19.67 12.25 -14.00
N GLN A 145 20.70 13.12 -14.08
CA GLN A 145 21.72 13.23 -13.03
C GLN A 145 21.22 13.94 -11.77
N SER A 146 20.36 14.93 -11.93
CA SER A 146 19.86 15.76 -10.83
C SER A 146 18.48 15.27 -10.35
N ARG A 147 18.35 15.06 -9.04
CA ARG A 147 17.05 14.74 -8.40
C ARG A 147 16.02 15.85 -8.63
N ASP A 148 16.46 17.11 -8.67
CA ASP A 148 15.58 18.26 -8.94
C ASP A 148 15.05 18.26 -10.37
N ASP A 149 15.84 17.80 -11.33
CA ASP A 149 15.40 17.68 -12.71
C ASP A 149 14.43 16.52 -12.90
N VAL A 150 14.60 15.39 -12.19
CA VAL A 150 13.58 14.33 -12.11
C VAL A 150 12.27 14.89 -11.58
N VAL A 151 12.32 15.66 -10.50
CA VAL A 151 11.13 16.30 -9.90
C VAL A 151 10.43 17.22 -10.90
N LYS A 152 11.18 18.03 -11.66
CA LYS A 152 10.60 18.91 -12.69
C LYS A 152 9.90 18.11 -13.80
N LEU A 153 10.54 17.04 -14.30
CA LEU A 153 9.98 16.18 -15.33
C LEU A 153 8.68 15.51 -14.85
N ILE A 154 8.65 14.98 -13.63
CA ILE A 154 7.46 14.33 -13.08
C ILE A 154 6.33 15.34 -12.85
N ARG A 155 6.63 16.54 -12.35
CA ARG A 155 5.62 17.60 -12.19
C ARG A 155 5.03 18.08 -13.52
N GLY A 156 5.79 17.95 -14.60
CA GLY A 156 5.35 18.30 -15.96
C GLY A 156 4.48 17.24 -16.64
N LEU A 157 4.25 16.07 -16.02
CA LEU A 157 3.43 15.01 -16.62
C LEU A 157 1.94 15.37 -16.57
N ALA A 158 1.28 15.38 -17.72
CA ALA A 158 -0.16 15.53 -17.80
C ALA A 158 -0.90 14.31 -17.21
N ALA A 159 -2.07 14.52 -16.64
CA ALA A 159 -2.86 13.45 -16.05
C ALA A 159 -3.24 12.37 -17.09
N GLU A 160 -3.59 12.78 -18.29
CA GLU A 160 -3.93 11.92 -19.41
C GLU A 160 -2.75 11.02 -19.82
N GLU A 161 -1.53 11.59 -19.86
CA GLU A 161 -0.31 10.84 -20.16
C GLU A 161 -0.05 9.77 -19.07
N VAL A 162 -0.22 10.11 -17.80
CA VAL A 162 -0.06 9.17 -16.69
C VAL A 162 -1.08 8.04 -16.78
N ASN A 163 -2.35 8.36 -17.03
CA ASN A 163 -3.42 7.37 -17.16
C ASN A 163 -3.21 6.45 -18.37
N MET A 164 -2.76 6.98 -19.51
CA MET A 164 -2.41 6.19 -20.70
C MET A 164 -1.30 5.19 -20.40
N LYS A 165 -0.23 5.62 -19.72
CA LYS A 165 0.87 4.76 -19.30
C LYS A 165 0.41 3.68 -18.32
N LEU A 166 -0.42 4.04 -17.33
CA LEU A 166 -0.98 3.08 -16.37
C LEU A 166 -1.89 2.04 -17.06
N ASN A 167 -2.71 2.45 -18.03
CA ASN A 167 -3.55 1.54 -18.81
C ASN A 167 -2.70 0.56 -19.64
N ALA A 168 -1.62 1.02 -20.27
CA ALA A 168 -0.71 0.17 -21.02
C ALA A 168 -0.02 -0.86 -20.10
N VAL A 169 0.48 -0.43 -18.95
CA VAL A 169 1.10 -1.31 -17.94
C VAL A 169 0.09 -2.35 -17.44
N ARG A 170 -1.12 -1.91 -17.08
CA ARG A 170 -2.18 -2.82 -16.63
C ARG A 170 -2.52 -3.85 -17.71
N SER A 171 -2.73 -3.39 -18.96
CA SER A 171 -3.10 -4.26 -20.08
C SER A 171 -2.02 -5.29 -20.41
N TYR A 172 -0.75 -4.93 -20.24
CA TYR A 172 0.37 -5.87 -20.34
C TYR A 172 0.36 -6.87 -19.19
N ALA A 173 0.35 -6.37 -17.96
CA ALA A 173 0.59 -7.19 -16.78
C ALA A 173 -0.52 -8.22 -16.51
N ILE A 174 -1.80 -7.87 -16.72
CA ILE A 174 -2.91 -8.83 -16.54
C ILE A 174 -2.95 -9.94 -17.60
N LYS A 175 -2.24 -9.76 -18.74
CA LYS A 175 -2.13 -10.76 -19.81
C LYS A 175 -0.93 -11.69 -19.64
N LEU A 176 -0.05 -11.46 -18.68
CA LEU A 176 1.05 -12.36 -18.39
C LEU A 176 0.52 -13.77 -18.10
N PRO A 177 1.17 -14.84 -18.60
CA PRO A 177 0.72 -16.22 -18.35
C PRO A 177 0.60 -16.56 -16.87
N SER A 178 1.44 -15.94 -16.03
CA SER A 178 1.47 -16.08 -14.58
C SER A 178 0.44 -15.22 -13.85
N ALA A 179 -0.28 -14.31 -14.53
CA ALA A 179 -1.27 -13.44 -13.94
C ALA A 179 -2.65 -14.11 -13.82
N ASN A 180 -3.39 -13.81 -12.74
CA ASN A 180 -4.75 -14.27 -12.53
C ASN A 180 -5.84 -13.33 -13.10
N GLY A 181 -5.43 -12.27 -13.81
CA GLY A 181 -6.33 -11.25 -14.39
C GLY A 181 -6.81 -10.16 -13.43
N LYS A 182 -6.54 -10.28 -12.12
CA LYS A 182 -6.84 -9.23 -11.14
C LYS A 182 -5.70 -8.21 -11.07
N SER A 183 -6.07 -6.92 -10.92
CA SER A 183 -5.08 -5.85 -10.82
C SER A 183 -5.44 -4.84 -9.74
N ALA A 184 -4.43 -4.38 -9.02
CA ALA A 184 -4.50 -3.27 -8.09
C ALA A 184 -3.38 -2.27 -8.37
N VAL A 185 -3.47 -1.11 -7.72
CA VAL A 185 -2.44 -0.10 -7.75
C VAL A 185 -2.04 0.27 -6.31
N ALA A 186 -0.74 0.47 -6.07
CA ALA A 186 -0.19 1.09 -4.88
C ALA A 186 0.69 2.27 -5.29
N GLY A 187 0.40 3.45 -4.80
CA GLY A 187 1.18 4.65 -5.14
C GLY A 187 1.68 5.36 -3.90
N PHE A 188 2.83 6.04 -4.05
CA PHE A 188 3.57 6.69 -2.96
C PHE A 188 3.77 8.18 -3.25
N CYS A 189 3.46 9.07 -2.33
CA CYS A 189 3.60 10.53 -2.48
C CYS A 189 2.83 11.05 -3.72
N TRP A 190 3.52 11.57 -4.73
CA TRP A 190 2.95 11.90 -6.03
C TRP A 190 2.21 10.69 -6.62
N GLY A 191 2.83 9.52 -6.59
CA GLY A 191 2.21 8.27 -7.02
C GLY A 191 0.98 7.88 -6.19
N GLY A 192 0.94 8.25 -4.91
CA GLY A 192 -0.23 8.06 -4.07
C GLY A 192 -1.43 8.85 -4.58
N SER A 193 -1.24 10.13 -4.92
CA SER A 193 -2.29 10.94 -5.56
C SER A 193 -2.70 10.34 -6.92
N LYS A 194 -1.72 9.84 -7.71
CA LYS A 194 -2.01 9.21 -9.02
C LYS A 194 -2.75 7.86 -8.87
N SER A 195 -2.45 7.10 -7.81
CA SER A 195 -3.19 5.87 -7.48
C SER A 195 -4.67 6.17 -7.22
N PHE A 196 -4.98 7.23 -6.47
CA PHE A 196 -6.35 7.61 -6.19
C PHE A 196 -7.08 8.11 -7.45
N SER A 197 -6.45 9.00 -8.23
CA SER A 197 -7.03 9.49 -9.49
C SER A 197 -7.20 8.35 -10.51
N TYR A 198 -6.27 7.39 -10.54
CA TYR A 198 -6.38 6.24 -11.45
C TYR A 198 -7.56 5.31 -11.09
N ALA A 199 -7.93 5.21 -9.81
CA ALA A 199 -9.14 4.49 -9.42
C ALA A 199 -10.42 5.11 -10.01
N ALA A 200 -10.43 6.42 -10.27
CA ALA A 200 -11.52 7.09 -10.98
C ALA A 200 -11.45 6.90 -12.50
N ALA A 201 -10.26 6.80 -13.06
CA ALA A 201 -10.03 6.66 -14.51
C ALA A 201 -10.15 5.20 -15.00
N GLN A 202 -9.98 4.19 -14.11
CA GLN A 202 -9.95 2.77 -14.49
C GLN A 202 -11.03 1.96 -13.76
N PRO A 203 -12.21 1.77 -14.38
CA PRO A 203 -13.35 1.10 -13.73
C PRO A 203 -13.17 -0.41 -13.51
N GLU A 204 -12.19 -1.03 -14.15
CA GLU A 204 -11.88 -2.46 -14.00
C GLU A 204 -10.79 -2.74 -12.96
N LEU A 205 -10.28 -1.70 -12.29
CA LEU A 205 -9.34 -1.87 -11.20
C LEU A 205 -10.02 -2.57 -10.02
N ASN A 206 -9.33 -3.52 -9.38
CA ASN A 206 -9.89 -4.28 -8.27
C ASN A 206 -9.63 -3.64 -6.91
N ALA A 207 -8.58 -2.84 -6.76
CA ALA A 207 -8.25 -2.12 -5.54
C ALA A 207 -7.24 -1.00 -5.80
N ALA A 208 -7.27 0.08 -5.00
CA ALA A 208 -6.27 1.13 -5.01
C ALA A 208 -5.76 1.42 -3.59
N VAL A 209 -4.45 1.57 -3.43
CA VAL A 209 -3.82 1.96 -2.17
C VAL A 209 -3.04 3.25 -2.36
N VAL A 210 -3.28 4.18 -1.46
CA VAL A 210 -2.74 5.54 -1.46
C VAL A 210 -1.83 5.71 -0.25
N TYR A 211 -0.52 5.76 -0.45
CA TYR A 211 0.42 6.15 0.60
C TYR A 211 0.69 7.64 0.52
N TYR A 212 0.34 8.38 1.56
CA TYR A 212 0.60 9.81 1.75
C TYR A 212 0.44 10.65 0.46
N GLY A 213 -0.61 10.36 -0.32
CA GLY A 213 -1.03 11.11 -1.51
C GLY A 213 -2.29 11.92 -1.26
N THR A 214 -2.45 13.03 -1.96
CA THR A 214 -3.68 13.84 -1.89
C THR A 214 -4.83 13.14 -2.59
N SER A 215 -6.05 13.42 -2.14
CA SER A 215 -7.27 12.99 -2.83
C SER A 215 -7.48 13.76 -4.15
N PRO A 216 -8.13 13.15 -5.15
CA PRO A 216 -8.51 13.84 -6.38
C PRO A 216 -9.64 14.85 -6.13
N ASP A 217 -9.98 15.63 -7.15
CA ASP A 217 -11.12 16.55 -7.10
C ASP A 217 -12.43 15.79 -6.84
N GLU A 218 -13.36 16.42 -6.11
CA GLU A 218 -14.66 15.85 -5.73
C GLU A 218 -15.43 15.29 -6.93
N LYS A 219 -15.39 15.99 -8.08
CA LYS A 219 -16.04 15.57 -9.33
C LYS A 219 -15.55 14.23 -9.88
N GLU A 220 -14.31 13.81 -9.54
CA GLU A 220 -13.73 12.56 -10.01
C GLU A 220 -14.17 11.37 -9.15
N LEU A 221 -14.48 11.61 -7.86
CA LEU A 221 -14.83 10.57 -6.89
C LEU A 221 -16.05 9.73 -7.33
N GLY A 222 -16.98 10.35 -8.06
CA GLY A 222 -18.17 9.70 -8.60
C GLY A 222 -17.87 8.52 -9.55
N SER A 223 -16.76 8.55 -10.26
CA SER A 223 -16.37 7.50 -11.23
C SER A 223 -15.70 6.29 -10.59
N ILE A 224 -15.23 6.39 -9.34
CA ILE A 224 -14.51 5.31 -8.65
C ILE A 224 -15.43 4.10 -8.45
N LYS A 225 -14.95 2.92 -8.88
CA LYS A 225 -15.62 1.63 -8.63
C LYS A 225 -14.82 0.73 -7.69
N ALA A 226 -13.49 0.83 -7.78
CA ALA A 226 -12.60 0.06 -6.91
C ALA A 226 -12.65 0.55 -5.46
N PRO A 227 -12.57 -0.34 -4.46
CA PRO A 227 -12.30 0.07 -3.09
C PRO A 227 -10.94 0.76 -3.01
N VAL A 228 -10.85 1.81 -2.18
CA VAL A 228 -9.65 2.61 -1.96
C VAL A 228 -9.23 2.51 -0.49
N LEU A 229 -7.93 2.34 -0.25
CA LEU A 229 -7.31 2.41 1.08
C LEU A 229 -6.29 3.55 1.10
N GLY A 230 -6.47 4.51 2.00
CA GLY A 230 -5.55 5.60 2.26
C GLY A 230 -4.75 5.39 3.54
N LEU A 231 -3.42 5.55 3.47
CA LEU A 231 -2.45 5.34 4.54
C LEU A 231 -1.61 6.61 4.71
N TYR A 232 -1.79 7.32 5.81
CA TYR A 232 -1.33 8.69 5.97
C TYR A 232 -0.49 8.91 7.21
N GLY A 233 0.52 9.77 7.13
CA GLY A 233 1.26 10.22 8.29
C GLY A 233 0.49 11.32 9.03
N GLY A 234 0.44 11.26 10.38
CA GLY A 234 -0.25 12.27 11.20
C GLY A 234 0.34 13.66 11.05
N ASP A 235 1.65 13.75 10.84
CA ASP A 235 2.38 15.02 10.67
C ASP A 235 2.48 15.48 9.19
N ASP A 236 1.56 15.06 8.33
CA ASP A 236 1.47 15.50 6.93
C ASP A 236 0.24 16.40 6.71
N ALA A 237 0.25 17.59 7.30
CA ALA A 237 -0.90 18.50 7.30
C ALA A 237 -1.41 18.81 5.88
N ARG A 238 -0.49 18.95 4.89
CA ARG A 238 -0.84 19.26 3.50
C ARG A 238 -1.71 18.17 2.86
N VAL A 239 -1.38 16.92 3.08
CA VAL A 239 -2.13 15.77 2.55
C VAL A 239 -3.39 15.56 3.37
N ASN A 240 -3.29 15.64 4.69
CA ASN A 240 -4.38 15.30 5.61
C ASN A 240 -5.61 16.21 5.44
N THR A 241 -5.44 17.47 4.99
CA THR A 241 -6.56 18.36 4.66
C THR A 241 -7.47 17.83 3.55
N THR A 242 -6.99 16.89 2.71
CA THR A 242 -7.76 16.34 1.59
C THR A 242 -8.54 15.07 1.95
N ILE A 243 -8.24 14.46 3.10
CA ILE A 243 -8.78 13.14 3.48
C ILE A 243 -10.27 13.23 3.81
N GLU A 244 -10.63 14.10 4.76
CA GLU A 244 -11.98 14.18 5.29
C GLU A 244 -13.02 14.62 4.25
N PRO A 245 -12.76 15.65 3.40
CA PRO A 245 -13.66 15.99 2.30
C PRO A 245 -13.92 14.83 1.35
N ALA A 246 -12.87 14.11 0.93
CA ALA A 246 -12.99 12.95 0.06
C ALA A 246 -13.74 11.80 0.74
N ALA A 247 -13.47 11.52 2.02
CA ALA A 247 -14.16 10.48 2.77
C ALA A 247 -15.66 10.74 2.90
N ARG A 248 -16.05 11.99 3.16
CA ARG A 248 -17.46 12.40 3.19
C ARG A 248 -18.15 12.17 1.86
N GLU A 249 -17.55 12.62 0.77
CA GLU A 249 -18.16 12.50 -0.55
C GLU A 249 -18.20 11.03 -1.01
N MET A 250 -17.14 10.25 -0.83
CA MET A 250 -17.13 8.82 -1.11
C MET A 250 -18.23 8.08 -0.34
N LYS A 251 -18.41 8.40 0.95
CA LYS A 251 -19.50 7.84 1.77
C LYS A 251 -20.87 8.21 1.21
N LYS A 252 -21.10 9.46 0.87
CA LYS A 252 -22.36 9.95 0.26
C LYS A 252 -22.68 9.23 -1.05
N LEU A 253 -21.65 8.92 -1.84
CA LEU A 253 -21.74 8.19 -3.11
C LEU A 253 -21.83 6.66 -2.93
N GLY A 254 -21.83 6.15 -1.70
CA GLY A 254 -21.87 4.71 -1.41
C GLY A 254 -20.60 3.96 -1.82
N LYS A 255 -19.44 4.65 -1.89
CA LYS A 255 -18.16 4.10 -2.31
C LYS A 255 -17.27 3.76 -1.11
N VAL A 256 -16.38 2.78 -1.30
CA VAL A 256 -15.46 2.31 -0.25
C VAL A 256 -14.19 3.15 -0.25
N TYR A 257 -13.97 3.88 0.83
CA TYR A 257 -12.71 4.55 1.12
C TYR A 257 -12.35 4.33 2.59
N GLU A 258 -11.43 3.40 2.82
CA GLU A 258 -10.86 3.12 4.14
C GLU A 258 -9.64 4.02 4.36
N THR A 259 -9.51 4.62 5.53
CA THR A 259 -8.38 5.54 5.83
C THR A 259 -7.76 5.22 7.17
N GLU A 260 -6.43 5.28 7.24
CA GLU A 260 -5.67 5.19 8.49
C GLU A 260 -4.65 6.31 8.55
N ILE A 261 -4.58 6.99 9.71
CA ILE A 261 -3.64 8.07 9.99
C ILE A 261 -2.74 7.61 11.14
N TYR A 262 -1.44 7.58 10.89
CA TYR A 262 -0.43 7.11 11.84
C TYR A 262 0.18 8.30 12.58
N GLU A 263 -0.18 8.43 13.86
CA GLU A 263 0.26 9.54 14.71
C GLU A 263 1.78 9.66 14.77
N GLY A 264 2.30 10.88 14.66
CA GLY A 264 3.71 11.22 14.68
C GLY A 264 4.51 10.81 13.45
N ALA A 265 3.94 10.01 12.54
CA ALA A 265 4.59 9.67 11.29
C ALA A 265 4.53 10.84 10.29
N GLY A 266 5.61 11.04 9.52
CA GLY A 266 5.70 12.10 8.52
C GLY A 266 5.31 11.64 7.11
N HIS A 267 5.31 12.62 6.18
CA HIS A 267 5.23 12.32 4.75
C HIS A 267 6.37 11.40 4.32
N GLY A 268 6.08 10.35 3.54
CA GLY A 268 7.11 9.42 3.08
C GLY A 268 7.59 8.43 4.15
N PHE A 269 6.81 8.17 5.19
CA PHE A 269 7.22 7.33 6.33
C PHE A 269 7.73 5.94 5.91
N LEU A 270 7.15 5.33 4.87
CA LEU A 270 7.58 3.99 4.41
C LEU A 270 8.98 4.01 3.78
N ARG A 271 9.39 5.13 3.18
CA ARG A 271 10.73 5.32 2.63
C ARG A 271 11.74 5.76 3.69
N GLN A 272 11.31 6.63 4.61
CA GLN A 272 12.13 7.24 5.67
C GLN A 272 11.88 6.57 7.02
N GLN A 273 12.09 5.25 7.10
CA GLN A 273 11.72 4.44 8.26
C GLN A 273 12.39 4.86 9.56
N ASP A 274 13.63 5.34 9.48
CA ASP A 274 14.43 5.73 10.66
C ASP A 274 14.06 7.12 11.23
N GLY A 275 13.13 7.83 10.57
CA GLY A 275 12.71 9.17 10.98
C GLY A 275 11.67 9.19 12.09
N ARG A 276 11.48 10.40 12.67
CA ARG A 276 10.42 10.70 13.64
C ARG A 276 10.46 9.84 14.91
N ASP A 277 11.65 9.65 15.50
CA ASP A 277 11.83 8.88 16.76
C ASP A 277 11.12 7.52 16.73
N GLY A 278 11.24 6.82 15.60
CA GLY A 278 10.64 5.52 15.36
C GLY A 278 9.14 5.52 15.00
N ALA A 279 8.48 6.68 14.92
CA ALA A 279 7.07 6.74 14.49
C ALA A 279 6.91 6.29 13.03
N ASN A 280 7.85 6.66 12.15
CA ASN A 280 7.84 6.21 10.76
C ASN A 280 7.96 4.69 10.65
N MET A 281 8.82 4.06 11.45
CA MET A 281 8.96 2.59 11.46
C MET A 281 7.66 1.91 11.92
N ARG A 282 7.06 2.39 13.03
CA ARG A 282 5.78 1.85 13.51
C ARG A 282 4.68 1.98 12.47
N ALA A 283 4.58 3.16 11.84
CA ALA A 283 3.64 3.40 10.75
C ALA A 283 3.89 2.47 9.56
N SER A 284 5.15 2.25 9.18
CA SER A 284 5.55 1.38 8.07
C SER A 284 5.10 -0.07 8.29
N LEU A 285 5.31 -0.61 9.48
CA LEU A 285 4.91 -1.97 9.83
C LEU A 285 3.38 -2.14 9.77
N GLN A 286 2.64 -1.19 10.34
CA GLN A 286 1.18 -1.22 10.36
C GLN A 286 0.58 -1.01 8.97
N ALA A 287 1.05 0.02 8.24
CA ALA A 287 0.55 0.35 6.92
C ALA A 287 0.80 -0.76 5.89
N TRP A 288 1.98 -1.39 5.94
CA TRP A 288 2.30 -2.51 5.04
C TRP A 288 1.40 -3.71 5.30
N SER A 289 1.23 -4.10 6.56
CA SER A 289 0.32 -5.18 6.95
C SER A 289 -1.13 -4.87 6.52
N ARG A 290 -1.57 -3.63 6.71
CA ARG A 290 -2.90 -3.16 6.34
C ARG A 290 -3.14 -3.23 4.82
N MET A 291 -2.17 -2.77 4.02
CA MET A 291 -2.21 -2.86 2.56
C MET A 291 -2.28 -4.33 2.09
N LEU A 292 -1.43 -5.21 2.63
CA LEU A 292 -1.44 -6.62 2.26
C LEU A 292 -2.78 -7.29 2.58
N GLY A 293 -3.35 -7.02 3.75
CA GLY A 293 -4.69 -7.49 4.11
C GLY A 293 -5.77 -6.97 3.17
N PHE A 294 -5.67 -5.70 2.75
CA PHE A 294 -6.58 -5.09 1.80
C PHE A 294 -6.47 -5.76 0.40
N PHE A 295 -5.28 -5.94 -0.12
CA PHE A 295 -5.07 -6.62 -1.39
C PHE A 295 -5.54 -8.07 -1.36
N LYS A 296 -5.25 -8.81 -0.29
CA LYS A 296 -5.73 -10.20 -0.13
C LYS A 296 -7.26 -10.30 -0.19
N ARG A 297 -7.99 -9.35 0.40
CA ARG A 297 -9.46 -9.31 0.33
C ARG A 297 -10.00 -9.06 -1.08
N HIS A 298 -9.36 -8.20 -1.86
CA HIS A 298 -9.89 -7.73 -3.14
C HIS A 298 -9.30 -8.39 -4.38
N LEU A 299 -8.13 -9.05 -4.25
CA LEU A 299 -7.40 -9.66 -5.37
C LEU A 299 -7.40 -11.19 -5.34
N SER A 300 -7.83 -11.83 -4.24
CA SER A 300 -8.00 -13.29 -4.22
C SER A 300 -9.01 -13.71 -5.29
N ALA A 301 -8.76 -14.82 -5.95
CA ALA A 301 -9.79 -15.48 -6.73
C ALA A 301 -10.96 -15.82 -5.78
N LEU A 302 -12.19 -15.58 -6.21
CA LEU A 302 -13.34 -16.12 -5.49
C LEU A 302 -13.13 -17.64 -5.38
N PRO A 303 -13.37 -18.27 -4.22
CA PRO A 303 -13.40 -19.72 -4.17
C PRO A 303 -14.44 -20.21 -5.18
N GLN A 304 -13.99 -21.08 -6.10
CA GLN A 304 -14.86 -21.75 -7.07
C GLN A 304 -15.81 -22.71 -6.33
#